data_5991776dd21455a3a335339053bb1fc1
#
_entry.id   5991776dd21455a3a335339053bb1fc1
#
_cell.length_a   1.000
_cell.length_b   1.000
_cell.length_c   1.000
_cell.angle_alpha   90.00
_cell.angle_beta   90.00
_cell.angle_gamma   90.00
#
_symmetry.space_group_name_H-M   'P 1'
#
loop_
_entity.id
_entity.type
_entity.pdbx_description
1 polymer ?
#
loop_
_entity_poly.entity_id
_entity_poly.type
_entity_poly.pdbx_seq_one_letter_code
_entity_poly.pdbx_strand_id
1 'polypeptide(L)'
;MPLVLMTDARKADWAAAARRLPRGSVVVVRGQDSKKRLALAETLYGIAPLLIADDPALAARIGAAGLHLPEKRMKEAAHWRARFPHWIVTSSAHSLRALMGAHALDAVFLSPVFATTSHNGAKPLTPLRAAFIAGHAPVPVYALGGVTAQNAARLAPSFSGIAAISSLIP
;
A
#
# COMPACT_ATOMS: atom_id res chain seq x y z
N MET A 1 13.92 -0.42 7.35
CA MET A 1 12.46 -0.64 7.34
C MET A 1 12.00 -0.60 5.89
N PRO A 2 11.27 -1.60 5.40
CA PRO A 2 10.80 -1.61 4.03
C PRO A 2 9.80 -0.47 3.80
N LEU A 3 9.86 0.10 2.60
CA LEU A 3 8.95 1.15 2.16
C LEU A 3 7.98 0.62 1.11
N VAL A 4 6.80 1.19 1.07
CA VAL A 4 5.82 0.95 0.03
C VAL A 4 5.60 2.24 -0.75
N LEU A 5 6.01 2.25 -2.01
CA LEU A 5 5.69 3.35 -2.92
C LEU A 5 4.31 3.10 -3.52
N MET A 6 3.39 4.01 -3.31
CA MET A 6 2.07 3.95 -3.97
C MET A 6 2.01 4.97 -5.09
N THR A 7 1.79 4.53 -6.31
CA THR A 7 1.59 5.45 -7.43
C THR A 7 0.20 6.06 -7.43
N ASP A 8 0.01 7.15 -8.14
CA ASP A 8 -1.29 7.76 -8.39
C ASP A 8 -1.39 8.35 -9.81
N ALA A 9 -2.46 9.09 -10.09
CA ALA A 9 -2.72 9.65 -11.41
C ALA A 9 -1.84 10.87 -11.77
N ARG A 10 -1.01 11.37 -10.84
CA ARG A 10 -0.12 12.52 -11.11
C ARG A 10 0.97 12.10 -12.09
N LYS A 11 1.40 13.07 -12.91
CA LYS A 11 2.62 12.90 -13.71
C LYS A 11 3.82 13.01 -12.79
N ALA A 12 4.54 11.91 -12.59
CA ALA A 12 5.75 11.84 -11.79
C ALA A 12 6.69 10.80 -12.39
N ASP A 13 7.98 10.93 -12.14
CA ASP A 13 8.95 9.91 -12.51
C ASP A 13 8.93 8.76 -11.48
N TRP A 14 7.94 7.89 -11.62
CA TRP A 14 7.76 6.74 -10.76
C TRP A 14 8.93 5.75 -10.86
N ALA A 15 9.58 5.67 -12.02
CA ALA A 15 10.73 4.78 -12.20
C ALA A 15 11.94 5.29 -11.41
N ALA A 16 12.23 6.59 -11.45
CA ALA A 16 13.29 7.18 -10.63
C ALA A 16 12.99 7.01 -9.12
N ALA A 17 11.74 7.22 -8.70
CA ALA A 17 11.34 7.01 -7.31
C ALA A 17 11.50 5.54 -6.89
N ALA A 18 11.08 4.59 -7.73
CA ALA A 18 11.18 3.15 -7.45
C ALA A 18 12.64 2.68 -7.32
N ARG A 19 13.56 3.19 -8.16
CA ARG A 19 14.99 2.85 -8.08
C ARG A 19 15.67 3.30 -6.80
N ARG A 20 15.12 4.30 -6.11
CA ARG A 20 15.66 4.81 -4.83
C ARG A 20 15.12 4.07 -3.60
N LEU A 21 14.19 3.15 -3.78
CA LEU A 21 13.64 2.40 -2.66
C LEU A 21 14.70 1.47 -2.05
N PRO A 22 14.73 1.35 -0.72
CA PRO A 22 15.59 0.37 -0.06
C PRO A 22 15.18 -1.06 -0.43
N ARG A 23 16.11 -2.00 -0.30
CA ARG A 23 15.84 -3.43 -0.55
C ARG A 23 14.65 -3.92 0.29
N GLY A 24 13.83 -4.79 -0.29
CA GLY A 24 12.62 -5.33 0.35
C GLY A 24 11.40 -4.42 0.25
N SER A 25 11.53 -3.27 -0.42
CA SER A 25 10.39 -2.39 -0.70
C SER A 25 9.58 -2.90 -1.89
N VAL A 26 8.32 -2.48 -1.97
CA VAL A 26 7.40 -2.83 -3.06
C VAL A 26 6.75 -1.57 -3.64
N VAL A 27 6.26 -1.68 -4.86
CA VAL A 27 5.49 -0.61 -5.51
C VAL A 27 4.05 -1.07 -5.72
N VAL A 28 3.09 -0.30 -5.19
CA VAL A 28 1.66 -0.49 -5.48
C VAL A 28 1.29 0.36 -6.69
N VAL A 29 1.02 -0.31 -7.80
CA VAL A 29 0.62 0.33 -9.05
C VAL A 29 -0.86 0.65 -9.02
N ARG A 30 -1.18 1.94 -8.91
CA ARG A 30 -2.54 2.48 -8.95
C ARG A 30 -2.75 3.25 -10.24
N GLY A 31 -3.96 3.24 -10.75
CA GLY A 31 -4.35 3.98 -11.95
C GLY A 31 -5.88 4.08 -12.03
N GLN A 32 -6.37 5.05 -12.78
CA GLN A 32 -7.82 5.28 -12.93
C GLN A 32 -8.52 4.13 -13.66
N ASP A 33 -7.82 3.49 -14.59
CA ASP A 33 -8.30 2.38 -15.41
C ASP A 33 -7.20 1.35 -15.65
N SER A 34 -7.55 0.16 -16.15
CA SER A 34 -6.61 -0.94 -16.41
C SER A 34 -5.56 -0.60 -17.46
N LYS A 35 -5.86 0.25 -18.45
CA LYS A 35 -4.91 0.65 -19.49
C LYS A 35 -3.78 1.50 -18.89
N LYS A 36 -4.12 2.49 -18.06
CA LYS A 36 -3.13 3.32 -17.36
C LYS A 36 -2.32 2.52 -16.35
N ARG A 37 -2.97 1.58 -15.63
CA ARG A 37 -2.26 0.66 -14.73
C ARG A 37 -1.27 -0.23 -15.48
N LEU A 38 -1.67 -0.77 -16.64
CA LEU A 38 -0.77 -1.58 -17.47
C LEU A 38 0.45 -0.78 -17.91
N ALA A 39 0.28 0.38 -18.55
CA ALA A 39 1.39 1.19 -19.02
C ALA A 39 2.37 1.57 -17.89
N LEU A 40 1.85 1.88 -16.70
CA LEU A 40 2.67 2.19 -15.55
C LEU A 40 3.39 0.94 -15.00
N ALA A 41 2.72 -0.20 -14.97
CA ALA A 41 3.31 -1.46 -14.54
C ALA A 41 4.44 -1.90 -15.48
N GLU A 42 4.26 -1.76 -16.79
CA GLU A 42 5.31 -2.01 -17.79
C GLU A 42 6.54 -1.12 -17.59
N THR A 43 6.33 0.17 -17.29
CA THR A 43 7.42 1.12 -16.98
C THR A 43 8.20 0.73 -15.72
N LEU A 44 7.54 0.12 -14.73
CA LEU A 44 8.12 -0.23 -13.43
C LEU A 44 8.61 -1.68 -13.36
N TYR A 45 8.29 -2.49 -14.36
CA TYR A 45 8.66 -3.91 -14.40
C TYR A 45 10.18 -4.10 -14.32
N GLY A 46 10.62 -5.02 -13.47
CA GLY A 46 12.05 -5.28 -13.25
C GLY A 46 12.78 -4.26 -12.35
N ILE A 47 12.15 -3.14 -11.97
CA ILE A 47 12.75 -2.17 -11.05
C ILE A 47 12.50 -2.56 -9.58
N ALA A 48 11.28 -2.95 -9.25
CA ALA A 48 10.89 -3.39 -7.91
C ALA A 48 9.72 -4.38 -8.00
N PRO A 49 9.46 -5.20 -6.97
CA PRO A 49 8.26 -6.03 -6.91
C PRO A 49 6.99 -5.18 -6.99
N LEU A 50 6.07 -5.55 -7.89
CA LEU A 50 4.84 -4.80 -8.15
C LEU A 50 3.63 -5.48 -7.50
N LEU A 51 2.81 -4.71 -6.79
CA LEU A 51 1.46 -5.09 -6.40
C LEU A 51 0.47 -4.28 -7.25
N ILE A 52 -0.42 -4.95 -7.94
CA ILE A 52 -1.42 -4.26 -8.77
C ILE A 52 -2.65 -3.92 -7.93
N ALA A 53 -3.09 -2.68 -7.98
CA ALA A 53 -4.27 -2.26 -7.22
C ALA A 53 -5.56 -2.64 -7.93
N ASP A 54 -6.42 -3.41 -7.24
CA ASP A 54 -7.81 -3.71 -7.59
C ASP A 54 -8.01 -4.35 -9.00
N ASP A 55 -6.96 -5.02 -9.52
CA ASP A 55 -7.00 -5.65 -10.85
C ASP A 55 -6.22 -6.98 -10.86
N PRO A 56 -6.85 -8.07 -10.37
CA PRO A 56 -6.18 -9.37 -10.29
C PRO A 56 -5.88 -9.98 -11.67
N ALA A 57 -6.68 -9.65 -12.69
CA ALA A 57 -6.44 -10.12 -14.05
C ALA A 57 -5.16 -9.51 -14.62
N LEU A 58 -4.97 -8.21 -14.43
CA LEU A 58 -3.72 -7.55 -14.81
C LEU A 58 -2.54 -8.08 -14.01
N ALA A 59 -2.68 -8.26 -12.69
CA ALA A 59 -1.62 -8.80 -11.84
C ALA A 59 -1.13 -10.17 -12.34
N ALA A 60 -2.06 -11.07 -12.67
CA ALA A 60 -1.72 -12.39 -13.24
C ALA A 60 -1.06 -12.28 -14.61
N ARG A 61 -1.59 -11.43 -15.50
CA ARG A 61 -1.10 -11.27 -16.86
C ARG A 61 0.35 -10.80 -16.94
N ILE A 62 0.76 -9.88 -16.05
CA ILE A 62 2.12 -9.32 -16.08
C ILE A 62 3.08 -10.04 -15.13
N GLY A 63 2.66 -11.11 -14.44
CA GLY A 63 3.50 -11.78 -13.46
C GLY A 63 3.86 -10.88 -12.27
N ALA A 64 2.92 -10.06 -11.79
CA ALA A 64 3.15 -9.20 -10.64
C ALA A 64 3.45 -10.00 -9.37
N ALA A 65 4.15 -9.39 -8.42
CA ALA A 65 4.43 -9.98 -7.12
C ALA A 65 3.15 -10.16 -6.26
N GLY A 66 2.06 -9.47 -6.61
CA GLY A 66 0.81 -9.64 -5.91
C GLY A 66 -0.25 -8.58 -6.19
N LEU A 67 -1.18 -8.45 -5.24
CA LEU A 67 -2.40 -7.69 -5.38
C LEU A 67 -2.61 -6.75 -4.18
N HIS A 68 -3.04 -5.53 -4.43
CA HIS A 68 -3.51 -4.61 -3.40
C HIS A 68 -5.01 -4.37 -3.52
N LEU A 69 -5.78 -4.78 -2.52
CA LEU A 69 -7.23 -4.67 -2.49
C LEU A 69 -7.67 -3.36 -1.82
N PRO A 70 -8.74 -2.71 -2.28
CA PRO A 70 -9.40 -1.69 -1.48
C PRO A 70 -10.09 -2.34 -0.27
N GLU A 71 -10.33 -1.58 0.80
CA GLU A 71 -10.95 -2.08 2.04
C GLU A 71 -12.23 -2.88 1.79
N LYS A 72 -13.09 -2.40 0.89
CA LYS A 72 -14.38 -3.05 0.55
C LYS A 72 -14.22 -4.48 -0.02
N ARG A 73 -13.05 -4.79 -0.60
CA ARG A 73 -12.73 -6.10 -1.19
C ARG A 73 -11.77 -6.93 -0.33
N MET A 74 -11.42 -6.48 0.86
CA MET A 74 -10.48 -7.15 1.76
C MET A 74 -10.84 -8.64 1.98
N LYS A 75 -12.12 -8.97 2.07
CA LYS A 75 -12.60 -10.34 2.26
C LYS A 75 -12.22 -11.31 1.13
N GLU A 76 -11.88 -10.78 -0.05
CA GLU A 76 -11.44 -11.60 -1.18
C GLU A 76 -9.99 -12.11 -1.02
N ALA A 77 -9.25 -11.64 -0.02
CA ALA A 77 -7.85 -11.99 0.18
C ALA A 77 -7.62 -13.51 0.25
N ALA A 78 -8.44 -14.24 0.99
CA ALA A 78 -8.35 -15.69 1.11
C ALA A 78 -8.51 -16.40 -0.25
N HIS A 79 -9.45 -15.93 -1.09
CA HIS A 79 -9.65 -16.43 -2.45
C HIS A 79 -8.40 -16.23 -3.32
N TRP A 80 -7.83 -15.01 -3.32
CA TRP A 80 -6.66 -14.69 -4.14
C TRP A 80 -5.41 -15.43 -3.67
N ARG A 81 -5.22 -15.61 -2.37
CA ARG A 81 -4.11 -16.41 -1.82
C ARG A 81 -4.23 -17.88 -2.19
N ALA A 82 -5.43 -18.46 -2.16
CA ALA A 82 -5.65 -19.82 -2.59
C ALA A 82 -5.38 -20.01 -4.09
N ARG A 83 -5.77 -19.04 -4.92
CA ARG A 83 -5.61 -19.07 -6.37
C ARG A 83 -4.17 -18.81 -6.83
N PHE A 84 -3.44 -17.94 -6.09
CA PHE A 84 -2.06 -17.54 -6.37
C PHE A 84 -1.25 -17.57 -5.06
N PRO A 85 -0.80 -18.75 -4.60
CA PRO A 85 -0.16 -18.91 -3.28
C PRO A 85 1.14 -18.09 -3.10
N HIS A 86 1.79 -17.71 -4.19
CA HIS A 86 3.02 -16.90 -4.20
C HIS A 86 2.77 -15.38 -4.19
N TRP A 87 1.50 -14.94 -4.32
CA TRP A 87 1.20 -13.52 -4.28
C TRP A 87 1.27 -12.94 -2.89
N ILE A 88 1.80 -11.72 -2.82
CA ILE A 88 1.64 -10.83 -1.68
C ILE A 88 0.28 -10.15 -1.81
N VAL A 89 -0.63 -10.42 -0.90
CA VAL A 89 -1.98 -9.83 -0.91
C VAL A 89 -2.10 -8.84 0.23
N THR A 90 -2.28 -7.57 -0.12
CA THR A 90 -2.42 -6.46 0.83
C THR A 90 -3.76 -5.76 0.67
N SER A 91 -4.15 -4.95 1.65
CA SER A 91 -5.36 -4.12 1.55
C SER A 91 -5.19 -2.78 2.26
N SER A 92 -5.99 -1.80 1.85
CA SER A 92 -6.18 -0.57 2.63
C SER A 92 -7.11 -0.84 3.82
N ALA A 93 -6.93 -0.11 4.93
CA ALA A 93 -7.87 -0.05 6.04
C ALA A 93 -7.97 1.37 6.60
N HIS A 94 -9.15 1.73 7.08
CA HIS A 94 -9.43 3.07 7.61
C HIS A 94 -9.96 3.04 9.06
N SER A 95 -10.09 1.87 9.66
CA SER A 95 -10.63 1.68 11.01
C SER A 95 -10.12 0.41 11.68
N LEU A 96 -10.24 0.34 13.00
CA LEU A 96 -9.95 -0.89 13.75
C LEU A 96 -10.84 -2.05 13.29
N ARG A 97 -12.11 -1.79 13.02
CA ARG A 97 -13.06 -2.82 12.53
C ARG A 97 -12.58 -3.45 11.23
N ALA A 98 -12.08 -2.66 10.29
CA ALA A 98 -11.51 -3.17 9.04
C ALA A 98 -10.27 -4.03 9.31
N LEU A 99 -9.36 -3.55 10.18
CA LEU A 99 -8.15 -4.29 10.53
C LEU A 99 -8.44 -5.66 11.14
N MET A 100 -9.44 -5.78 12.00
CA MET A 100 -9.81 -7.07 12.61
C MET A 100 -10.27 -8.12 11.59
N GLY A 101 -10.61 -7.71 10.37
CA GLY A 101 -10.94 -8.61 9.26
C GLY A 101 -9.74 -9.04 8.40
N ALA A 102 -8.52 -8.64 8.74
CA ALA A 102 -7.35 -8.72 7.86
C ALA A 102 -6.58 -10.06 7.89
N HIS A 103 -7.07 -11.09 8.57
CA HIS A 103 -6.35 -12.36 8.84
C HIS A 103 -5.77 -13.07 7.60
N ALA A 104 -6.36 -12.87 6.43
CA ALA A 104 -5.90 -13.51 5.20
C ALA A 104 -4.92 -12.64 4.39
N LEU A 105 -4.51 -11.50 4.90
CA LEU A 105 -3.59 -10.57 4.25
C LEU A 105 -2.15 -10.77 4.71
N ASP A 106 -1.19 -10.39 3.88
CA ASP A 106 0.23 -10.33 4.25
C ASP A 106 0.56 -9.00 4.94
N ALA A 107 -0.17 -7.94 4.64
CA ALA A 107 -0.08 -6.64 5.32
C ALA A 107 -1.31 -5.77 5.04
N VAL A 108 -1.50 -4.76 5.88
CA VAL A 108 -2.54 -3.73 5.73
C VAL A 108 -1.92 -2.33 5.72
N PHE A 109 -2.45 -1.45 4.89
CA PHE A 109 -2.07 -0.04 4.85
C PHE A 109 -3.15 0.79 5.55
N LEU A 110 -2.84 1.21 6.78
CA LEU A 110 -3.75 2.00 7.62
C LEU A 110 -3.65 3.47 7.26
N SER A 111 -4.77 4.09 6.88
CA SER A 111 -4.81 5.50 6.44
C SER A 111 -6.12 6.22 6.79
N PRO A 112 -6.10 7.57 6.85
CA PRO A 112 -4.90 8.41 6.91
C PRO A 112 -4.36 8.56 8.33
N VAL A 113 -3.05 8.38 8.53
CA VAL A 113 -2.42 8.55 9.85
C VAL A 113 -2.21 10.03 10.18
N PHE A 114 -1.73 10.80 9.21
CA PHE A 114 -1.59 12.27 9.29
C PHE A 114 -2.51 12.94 8.27
N ALA A 115 -2.71 14.24 8.41
CA ALA A 115 -3.44 15.03 7.42
C ALA A 115 -2.80 14.90 6.03
N THR A 116 -3.62 14.74 5.00
CA THR A 116 -3.15 14.53 3.63
C THR A 116 -4.14 15.11 2.62
N THR A 117 -3.61 15.66 1.54
CA THR A 117 -4.40 16.13 0.39
C THR A 117 -4.86 15.00 -0.53
N SER A 118 -4.27 13.81 -0.41
CA SER A 118 -4.60 12.66 -1.26
C SER A 118 -5.96 12.03 -0.95
N HIS A 119 -6.56 12.36 0.20
CA HIS A 119 -7.90 11.94 0.61
C HIS A 119 -8.65 13.15 1.15
N ASN A 120 -9.21 13.96 0.24
CA ASN A 120 -9.98 15.15 0.60
C ASN A 120 -11.14 14.79 1.53
N GLY A 121 -11.19 15.46 2.70
CA GLY A 121 -12.26 15.33 3.68
C GLY A 121 -12.12 14.19 4.70
N ALA A 122 -11.18 13.27 4.57
CA ALA A 122 -10.94 12.25 5.57
C ALA A 122 -10.20 12.83 6.81
N LYS A 123 -10.81 12.72 7.99
CA LYS A 123 -10.14 13.10 9.25
C LYS A 123 -9.00 12.13 9.54
N PRO A 124 -7.78 12.60 9.84
CA PRO A 124 -6.67 11.74 10.20
C PRO A 124 -6.93 11.02 11.52
N LEU A 125 -6.42 9.80 11.63
CA LEU A 125 -6.56 8.99 12.84
C LEU A 125 -5.79 9.55 14.03
N THR A 126 -4.85 10.43 13.85
CA THR A 126 -3.77 10.83 14.73
C THR A 126 -2.74 9.70 14.96
N PRO A 127 -1.46 10.02 15.16
CA PRO A 127 -0.42 8.99 15.35
C PRO A 127 -0.69 8.04 16.51
N LEU A 128 -1.15 8.57 17.64
CA LEU A 128 -1.43 7.76 18.82
C LEU A 128 -2.58 6.77 18.60
N ARG A 129 -3.69 7.23 18.02
CA ARG A 129 -4.83 6.37 17.69
C ARG A 129 -4.45 5.35 16.63
N ALA A 130 -3.69 5.74 15.62
CA ALA A 130 -3.24 4.83 14.59
C ALA A 130 -2.28 3.76 15.14
N ALA A 131 -1.37 4.13 16.06
CA ALA A 131 -0.49 3.19 16.76
C ALA A 131 -1.28 2.18 17.61
N PHE A 132 -2.28 2.66 18.36
CA PHE A 132 -3.18 1.78 19.13
C PHE A 132 -3.89 0.77 18.20
N ILE A 133 -4.46 1.25 17.11
CA ILE A 133 -5.13 0.40 16.10
C ILE A 133 -4.13 -0.61 15.52
N ALA A 134 -2.94 -0.17 15.12
CA ALA A 134 -1.91 -1.02 14.51
C ALA A 134 -1.43 -2.12 15.48
N GLY A 135 -1.29 -1.80 16.77
CA GLY A 135 -0.87 -2.75 17.79
C GLY A 135 -1.87 -3.89 18.07
N HIS A 136 -3.12 -3.75 17.62
CA HIS A 136 -4.17 -4.78 17.74
C HIS A 136 -4.45 -5.51 16.43
N ALA A 137 -3.69 -5.23 15.39
CA ALA A 137 -3.89 -5.85 14.09
C ALA A 137 -3.38 -7.30 14.06
N PRO A 138 -4.09 -8.23 13.40
CA PRO A 138 -3.65 -9.63 13.28
C PRO A 138 -2.52 -9.82 12.26
N VAL A 139 -2.14 -8.77 11.51
CA VAL A 139 -1.14 -8.79 10.45
C VAL A 139 -0.27 -7.52 10.48
N PRO A 140 0.90 -7.51 9.85
CA PRO A 140 1.74 -6.31 9.72
C PRO A 140 0.97 -5.09 9.20
N VAL A 141 1.16 -3.92 9.85
CA VAL A 141 0.50 -2.67 9.47
C VAL A 141 1.54 -1.67 9.00
N TYR A 142 1.27 -1.07 7.85
CA TYR A 142 2.04 0.04 7.28
C TYR A 142 1.27 1.34 7.44
N ALA A 143 1.96 2.38 7.92
CA ALA A 143 1.36 3.71 8.05
C ALA A 143 1.27 4.38 6.67
N LEU A 144 0.08 4.86 6.30
CA LEU A 144 -0.18 5.58 5.06
C LEU A 144 -0.94 6.89 5.33
N GLY A 145 -0.76 7.87 4.45
CA GLY A 145 -1.43 9.17 4.47
C GLY A 145 -0.68 10.21 5.29
N GLY A 146 -0.19 11.22 4.60
CA GLY A 146 0.53 12.35 5.17
C GLY A 146 1.86 12.02 5.85
N VAL A 147 2.40 10.82 5.66
CA VAL A 147 3.71 10.44 6.20
C VAL A 147 4.83 11.11 5.40
N THR A 148 5.76 11.75 6.10
CA THR A 148 6.94 12.43 5.55
C THR A 148 8.18 12.04 6.36
N ALA A 149 9.38 12.36 5.87
CA ALA A 149 10.62 12.14 6.63
C ALA A 149 10.61 12.83 7.99
N GLN A 150 10.00 14.04 8.08
CA GLN A 150 9.96 14.84 9.30
C GLN A 150 9.01 14.26 10.36
N ASN A 151 7.94 13.56 9.96
CA ASN A 151 6.96 13.05 10.90
C ASN A 151 7.03 11.52 11.09
N ALA A 152 7.80 10.82 10.28
CA ALA A 152 7.97 9.36 10.37
C ALA A 152 8.49 8.90 11.74
N ALA A 153 9.36 9.70 12.39
CA ALA A 153 9.87 9.41 13.73
C ALA A 153 8.76 9.41 14.82
N ARG A 154 7.59 10.00 14.53
CA ARG A 154 6.43 9.99 15.44
C ARG A 154 5.58 8.73 15.33
N LEU A 155 5.90 7.86 14.37
CA LEU A 155 5.23 6.56 14.25
C LEU A 155 5.75 5.63 15.34
N ALA A 156 4.83 5.05 16.08
CA ALA A 156 5.17 4.12 17.11
C ALA A 156 5.73 2.80 16.53
N PRO A 157 6.47 2.00 17.36
CA PRO A 157 7.00 0.71 16.93
C PRO A 157 5.92 -0.31 16.52
N SER A 158 4.64 0.01 16.70
CA SER A 158 3.51 -0.80 16.24
C SER A 158 3.38 -0.90 14.72
N PHE A 159 4.06 -0.02 13.96
CA PHE A 159 4.04 -0.09 12.50
C PHE A 159 5.22 -0.89 11.97
N SER A 160 4.94 -1.81 11.06
CA SER A 160 5.96 -2.63 10.39
C SER A 160 6.68 -1.87 9.26
N GLY A 161 6.10 -0.75 8.79
CA GLY A 161 6.68 0.05 7.73
C GLY A 161 5.83 1.28 7.38
N ILE A 162 6.25 1.94 6.31
CA ILE A 162 5.63 3.15 5.79
C ILE A 162 5.21 2.91 4.34
N ALA A 163 3.99 3.31 4.02
CA ALA A 163 3.52 3.48 2.65
C ALA A 163 3.37 4.98 2.35
N ALA A 164 3.87 5.41 1.22
CA ALA A 164 3.83 6.81 0.85
C ALA A 164 3.62 7.00 -0.65
N ILE A 165 3.07 8.17 -1.02
CA ILE A 165 2.86 8.58 -2.40
C ILE A 165 3.85 9.70 -2.73
N SER A 166 3.63 10.89 -2.17
CA SER A 166 4.33 12.11 -2.54
C SER A 166 5.71 12.26 -1.90
N SER A 167 5.87 11.76 -0.68
CA SER A 167 7.11 11.96 0.08
C SER A 167 8.28 11.10 -0.37
N LEU A 168 8.05 10.19 -1.32
CA LEU A 168 9.07 9.35 -1.96
C LEU A 168 9.39 9.79 -3.39
N ILE A 169 8.73 10.84 -3.89
CA ILE A 169 9.00 11.44 -5.19
C ILE A 169 10.01 12.57 -4.98
N PRO A 170 11.07 12.66 -5.79
CA PRO A 170 12.02 13.77 -5.74
C PRO A 170 11.37 15.11 -6.10
#